data_83dd113509e8d645f5cd41682a93e777
#
_entry.id   83dd113509e8d645f5cd41682a93e777
#
_cell.length_a   1.000
_cell.length_b   1.000
_cell.length_c   1.000
_cell.angle_alpha   90.00
_cell.angle_beta   90.00
_cell.angle_gamma   90.00
#
_symmetry.space_group_name_H-M   'P 1'
#
loop_
_entity.id
_entity.type
_entity.pdbx_description
1 polymer ?
#
loop_
_entity_poly.entity_id
_entity_poly.type
_entity_poly.pdbx_seq_one_letter_code
_entity_poly.pdbx_strand_id
1 'polypeptide(L)'
;KIFLNFLIVLYVALPGTLSGLEVGKWSFEKADEYCYIGSLATETDLPSDKKRGDFYVLVYKNIGNPDTIVQIEAGYSYKVSSDIIISIDKGEYKFYTTEDLPTAAWTEEDAKVIFAMKKGLELKVTGESSRGTVTNDKYTLNGFTAVYNKLIEEC
;
A
#
# COMPACT_ATOMS: atom_id res chain seq x y z
N LYS A 1 -4.01 -7.56 16.48
CA LYS A 1 -5.37 -7.58 17.04
C LYS A 1 -6.21 -6.36 16.68
N ILE A 2 -5.60 -5.24 16.38
CA ILE A 2 -6.28 -3.98 15.97
C ILE A 2 -6.56 -3.96 14.46
N PHE A 3 -5.90 -4.83 13.72
CA PHE A 3 -5.96 -4.88 12.26
C PHE A 3 -7.36 -5.15 11.68
N LEU A 4 -8.13 -6.02 12.34
CA LEU A 4 -9.37 -6.53 11.79
C LEU A 4 -10.48 -5.46 11.68
N ASN A 5 -10.59 -4.61 12.68
CA ASN A 5 -11.66 -3.60 12.70
C ASN A 5 -11.40 -2.42 11.76
N PHE A 6 -10.12 -2.09 11.57
CA PHE A 6 -9.76 -0.95 10.73
C PHE A 6 -9.91 -1.27 9.23
N LEU A 7 -9.54 -2.49 8.85
CA LEU A 7 -9.63 -2.92 7.46
C LEU A 7 -11.07 -2.97 6.93
N ILE A 8 -12.01 -3.32 7.80
CA ILE A 8 -13.43 -3.32 7.44
C ILE A 8 -13.91 -1.91 7.12
N VAL A 9 -13.42 -0.90 7.86
CA VAL A 9 -13.81 0.50 7.61
C VAL A 9 -13.20 1.02 6.31
N LEU A 10 -11.94 0.71 6.03
CA LEU A 10 -11.30 1.14 4.80
C LEU A 10 -11.94 0.49 3.56
N TYR A 11 -12.29 -0.78 3.67
CA TYR A 11 -12.90 -1.53 2.58
C TYR A 11 -14.36 -1.15 2.32
N VAL A 12 -15.10 -0.82 3.38
CA VAL A 12 -16.52 -0.43 3.28
C VAL A 12 -16.67 1.04 2.85
N ALA A 13 -15.69 1.89 3.18
CA ALA A 13 -15.73 3.31 2.85
C ALA A 13 -15.43 3.62 1.37
N LEU A 14 -15.00 2.64 0.57
CA LEU A 14 -14.54 2.86 -0.79
C LEU A 14 -15.22 1.96 -1.83
N PRO A 15 -16.54 2.11 -2.05
CA PRO A 15 -17.12 1.50 -3.24
C PRO A 15 -16.68 2.29 -4.47
N GLY A 16 -15.57 1.88 -5.07
CA GLY A 16 -15.32 2.11 -6.47
C GLY A 16 -14.37 3.19 -6.93
N THR A 17 -13.88 4.11 -6.08
CA THR A 17 -12.80 5.03 -6.48
C THR A 17 -12.10 5.59 -5.25
N LEU A 18 -10.81 5.32 -5.10
CA LEU A 18 -9.92 6.13 -4.26
C LEU A 18 -9.73 7.48 -4.96
N SER A 19 -10.73 8.35 -4.82
CA SER A 19 -10.61 9.73 -5.29
C SER A 19 -9.50 10.40 -4.48
N GLY A 20 -8.48 10.93 -5.16
CA GLY A 20 -7.39 11.67 -4.54
C GLY A 20 -6.01 11.04 -4.69
N LEU A 21 -5.88 9.74 -5.00
CA LEU A 21 -4.58 9.15 -5.31
C LEU A 21 -4.16 9.46 -6.74
N GLU A 22 -2.90 9.81 -6.92
CA GLU A 22 -2.32 10.21 -8.21
C GLU A 22 -1.11 9.36 -8.56
N VAL A 23 -0.88 9.18 -9.87
CA VAL A 23 0.31 8.53 -10.39
C VAL A 23 1.52 9.44 -10.17
N GLY A 24 2.58 8.88 -9.57
CA GLY A 24 3.84 9.60 -9.39
C GLY A 24 3.82 10.69 -8.31
N LYS A 25 2.80 10.68 -7.45
CA LYS A 25 2.65 11.68 -6.40
C LYS A 25 2.04 11.06 -5.15
N TRP A 26 2.55 11.43 -3.98
CA TRP A 26 1.96 11.08 -2.69
C TRP A 26 0.92 12.12 -2.29
N SER A 27 -0.26 11.67 -1.90
CA SER A 27 -1.39 12.52 -1.51
C SER A 27 -1.83 12.19 -0.09
N PHE A 28 -2.26 13.21 0.65
CA PHE A 28 -2.79 13.09 2.01
C PHE A 28 -4.30 13.25 2.00
N GLU A 29 -4.99 12.35 2.71
CA GLU A 29 -6.42 12.40 2.92
C GLU A 29 -6.77 12.17 4.39
N LYS A 30 -7.75 12.89 4.88
CA LYS A 30 -8.26 12.76 6.25
C LYS A 30 -9.72 12.33 6.22
N ALA A 31 -10.01 11.21 6.87
CA ALA A 31 -11.37 10.74 7.13
C ALA A 31 -11.74 10.98 8.60
N ASP A 32 -12.94 10.55 9.02
CA ASP A 32 -13.44 10.83 10.37
C ASP A 32 -12.62 10.16 11.47
N GLU A 33 -12.17 8.93 11.24
CA GLU A 33 -11.48 8.12 12.27
C GLU A 33 -10.02 7.83 11.94
N TYR A 34 -9.58 8.11 10.71
CA TYR A 34 -8.23 7.81 10.25
C TYR A 34 -7.78 8.79 9.18
N CYS A 35 -6.47 8.85 8.98
CA CYS A 35 -5.87 9.55 7.85
C CYS A 35 -4.97 8.58 7.09
N TYR A 36 -4.76 8.87 5.82
CA TYR A 36 -3.83 8.09 5.01
C TYR A 36 -3.09 8.96 4.01
N ILE A 37 -1.95 8.46 3.60
CA ILE A 37 -1.21 8.95 2.44
C ILE A 37 -1.10 7.80 1.45
N GLY A 38 -1.09 8.11 0.17
CA GLY A 38 -1.04 7.06 -0.84
C GLY A 38 -0.56 7.55 -2.18
N SER A 39 -0.21 6.59 -3.03
CA SER A 39 0.21 6.84 -4.41
C SER A 39 -0.19 5.69 -5.31
N LEU A 40 -0.47 6.00 -6.57
CA LEU A 40 -0.65 5.01 -7.63
C LEU A 40 0.70 4.68 -8.26
N ALA A 41 0.80 3.47 -8.82
CA ALA A 41 2.01 3.01 -9.49
C ALA A 41 2.36 3.86 -10.72
N THR A 42 3.65 4.10 -10.93
CA THR A 42 4.16 4.77 -12.12
C THR A 42 4.34 3.81 -13.29
N GLU A 43 4.60 2.54 -12.99
CA GLU A 43 4.81 1.49 -13.98
C GLU A 43 4.25 0.16 -13.47
N THR A 44 3.83 -0.67 -14.40
CA THR A 44 3.50 -2.08 -14.15
C THR A 44 3.95 -2.92 -15.33
N ASP A 45 4.32 -4.17 -15.08
CA ASP A 45 4.65 -5.14 -16.13
C ASP A 45 3.47 -6.10 -16.44
N LEU A 46 2.28 -5.80 -15.93
CA LEU A 46 1.09 -6.56 -16.28
C LEU A 46 0.88 -6.53 -17.80
N PRO A 47 0.76 -7.69 -18.47
CA PRO A 47 0.45 -7.72 -19.90
C PRO A 47 -0.82 -6.94 -20.23
N SER A 48 -0.82 -6.23 -21.37
CA SER A 48 -1.92 -5.35 -21.78
C SER A 48 -3.25 -6.08 -22.03
N ASP A 49 -3.20 -7.39 -22.28
CA ASP A 49 -4.39 -8.25 -22.45
C ASP A 49 -5.01 -8.71 -21.14
N LYS A 50 -4.34 -8.44 -20.01
CA LYS A 50 -4.83 -8.77 -18.66
C LYS A 50 -5.37 -7.53 -17.97
N LYS A 51 -6.36 -7.74 -17.11
CA LYS A 51 -7.02 -6.68 -16.34
C LYS A 51 -6.94 -6.96 -14.86
N ARG A 52 -6.92 -5.90 -14.07
CA ARG A 52 -7.01 -5.93 -12.62
C ARG A 52 -7.73 -4.66 -12.12
N GLY A 53 -8.16 -4.67 -10.87
CA GLY A 53 -8.68 -3.47 -10.22
C GLY A 53 -7.58 -2.45 -9.90
N ASP A 54 -7.95 -1.39 -9.20
CA ASP A 54 -7.00 -0.37 -8.76
C ASP A 54 -5.92 -0.96 -7.85
N PHE A 55 -4.70 -0.51 -8.02
CA PHE A 55 -3.55 -0.94 -7.21
C PHE A 55 -2.74 0.26 -6.75
N TYR A 56 -2.37 0.24 -5.49
CA TYR A 56 -1.77 1.39 -4.83
C TYR A 56 -1.02 1.00 -3.56
N VAL A 57 -0.23 1.93 -3.05
CA VAL A 57 0.43 1.84 -1.74
C VAL A 57 -0.18 2.90 -0.84
N LEU A 58 -0.56 2.49 0.38
CA LEU A 58 -1.04 3.38 1.43
C LEU A 58 -0.14 3.31 2.66
N VAL A 59 -0.01 4.42 3.36
CA VAL A 59 0.39 4.45 4.76
C VAL A 59 -0.73 5.15 5.51
N TYR A 60 -1.29 4.49 6.51
CA TYR A 60 -2.42 5.04 7.26
C TYR A 60 -2.18 5.06 8.76
N LYS A 61 -2.96 5.87 9.44
CA LYS A 61 -2.89 6.09 10.87
C LYS A 61 -4.30 6.36 11.41
N ASN A 62 -4.67 5.70 12.49
CA ASN A 62 -5.89 6.05 13.22
C ASN A 62 -5.67 7.36 13.99
N ILE A 63 -6.69 8.20 14.04
CA ILE A 63 -6.62 9.45 14.81
C ILE A 63 -6.40 9.11 16.28
N GLY A 64 -5.39 9.75 16.89
CA GLY A 64 -5.02 9.51 18.30
C GLY A 64 -4.14 8.30 18.55
N ASN A 65 -3.84 7.49 17.54
CA ASN A 65 -2.91 6.36 17.65
C ASN A 65 -1.58 6.73 16.96
N PRO A 66 -0.42 6.56 17.63
CA PRO A 66 0.88 6.90 17.05
C PRO A 66 1.34 5.93 15.94
N ASP A 67 0.75 4.74 15.87
CA ASP A 67 1.20 3.71 14.94
C ASP A 67 0.77 4.01 13.50
N THR A 68 1.69 3.85 12.58
CA THR A 68 1.44 3.95 11.14
C THR A 68 1.60 2.57 10.51
N ILE A 69 0.74 2.27 9.54
CA ILE A 69 0.64 0.95 8.92
C ILE A 69 0.79 1.10 7.41
N VAL A 70 1.66 0.27 6.82
CA VAL A 70 1.83 0.20 5.37
C VAL A 70 0.91 -0.88 4.81
N GLN A 71 0.13 -0.52 3.81
CA GLN A 71 -0.78 -1.43 3.11
C GLN A 71 -0.53 -1.36 1.62
N ILE A 72 -0.47 -2.52 0.98
CA ILE A 72 -0.40 -2.65 -0.47
C ILE A 72 -1.74 -3.18 -0.96
N GLU A 73 -2.32 -2.55 -1.96
CA GLU A 73 -3.48 -3.07 -2.67
C GLU A 73 -3.05 -3.52 -4.07
N ALA A 74 -3.34 -4.77 -4.42
CA ALA A 74 -2.92 -5.34 -5.68
C ALA A 74 -3.97 -5.21 -6.80
N GLY A 75 -5.24 -5.00 -6.45
CA GLY A 75 -6.33 -5.02 -7.43
C GLY A 75 -6.64 -6.42 -7.98
N TYR A 76 -6.01 -7.45 -7.45
CA TYR A 76 -6.29 -8.86 -7.71
C TYR A 76 -6.11 -9.65 -6.40
N SER A 77 -6.70 -10.85 -6.32
CA SER A 77 -6.45 -11.73 -5.18
C SER A 77 -5.08 -12.36 -5.30
N TYR A 78 -4.28 -12.24 -4.26
CA TYR A 78 -2.98 -12.89 -4.18
C TYR A 78 -3.11 -14.41 -4.12
N LYS A 79 -2.14 -15.11 -4.68
CA LYS A 79 -2.00 -16.55 -4.53
C LYS A 79 -1.82 -16.91 -3.05
N VAL A 80 -2.61 -17.86 -2.57
CA VAL A 80 -2.55 -18.34 -1.18
C VAL A 80 -1.13 -18.77 -0.82
N SER A 81 -0.64 -18.32 0.34
CA SER A 81 0.68 -18.63 0.86
C SER A 81 1.86 -18.18 -0.01
N SER A 82 1.64 -17.26 -0.95
CA SER A 82 2.74 -16.64 -1.69
C SER A 82 3.38 -15.51 -0.89
N ASP A 83 4.68 -15.32 -1.09
CA ASP A 83 5.40 -14.17 -0.56
C ASP A 83 5.13 -12.95 -1.43
N ILE A 84 4.82 -11.83 -0.79
CA ILE A 84 4.70 -10.53 -1.45
C ILE A 84 5.93 -9.74 -1.03
N ILE A 85 6.73 -9.30 -2.00
CA ILE A 85 8.02 -8.66 -1.73
C ILE A 85 7.96 -7.19 -2.12
N ILE A 86 8.30 -6.35 -1.17
CA ILE A 86 8.53 -4.93 -1.39
C ILE A 86 10.03 -4.70 -1.45
N SER A 87 10.50 -4.17 -2.57
CA SER A 87 11.91 -3.81 -2.77
C SER A 87 12.03 -2.29 -2.75
N ILE A 88 12.91 -1.78 -1.89
CA ILE A 88 13.25 -0.36 -1.80
C ILE A 88 14.76 -0.27 -1.91
N ASP A 89 15.26 0.29 -2.99
CA ASP A 89 16.68 0.33 -3.32
C ASP A 89 17.29 -1.08 -3.26
N LYS A 90 18.14 -1.38 -2.26
CA LYS A 90 18.79 -2.68 -2.07
C LYS A 90 18.11 -3.54 -0.99
N GLY A 91 17.10 -3.01 -0.31
CA GLY A 91 16.38 -3.73 0.76
C GLY A 91 15.16 -4.47 0.23
N GLU A 92 14.87 -5.61 0.82
CA GLU A 92 13.67 -6.38 0.54
C GLU A 92 12.89 -6.61 1.83
N TYR A 93 11.57 -6.48 1.76
CA TYR A 93 10.66 -6.59 2.90
C TYR A 93 9.51 -7.52 2.53
N LYS A 94 9.21 -8.48 3.39
CA LYS A 94 8.10 -9.41 3.20
C LYS A 94 6.80 -8.83 3.68
N PHE A 95 5.78 -8.98 2.83
CA PHE A 95 4.40 -8.71 3.14
C PHE A 95 3.58 -9.99 2.99
N TYR A 96 2.43 -10.03 3.62
CA TYR A 96 1.51 -11.15 3.57
C TYR A 96 0.08 -10.65 3.42
N THR A 97 -0.77 -11.49 2.85
CA THR A 97 -2.21 -11.25 2.74
C THR A 97 -2.98 -12.07 3.77
N THR A 98 -4.24 -11.79 3.94
CA THR A 98 -5.16 -12.55 4.79
C THR A 98 -6.31 -13.11 3.95
N GLU A 99 -6.98 -14.17 4.44
CA GLU A 99 -8.13 -14.75 3.76
C GLU A 99 -9.31 -13.78 3.66
N ASP A 100 -9.46 -12.90 4.66
CA ASP A 100 -10.55 -11.92 4.70
C ASP A 100 -10.38 -10.79 3.68
N LEU A 101 -9.12 -10.45 3.35
CA LEU A 101 -8.79 -9.37 2.42
C LEU A 101 -7.68 -9.80 1.47
N PRO A 102 -8.00 -10.71 0.54
CA PRO A 102 -6.99 -11.36 -0.28
C PRO A 102 -6.33 -10.45 -1.32
N THR A 103 -6.84 -9.24 -1.53
CA THR A 103 -6.26 -8.26 -2.48
C THR A 103 -5.27 -7.31 -1.84
N ALA A 104 -5.22 -7.28 -0.51
CA ALA A 104 -4.36 -6.38 0.26
C ALA A 104 -3.24 -7.16 0.98
N ALA A 105 -2.14 -6.48 1.27
CA ALA A 105 -1.00 -7.05 1.97
C ALA A 105 -0.42 -6.09 3.01
N TRP A 106 0.10 -6.65 4.09
CA TRP A 106 0.68 -5.96 5.24
C TRP A 106 1.99 -6.61 5.67
N THR A 107 2.69 -5.94 6.58
CA THR A 107 3.93 -6.45 7.18
C THR A 107 3.88 -6.31 8.71
N GLU A 108 4.72 -7.07 9.39
CA GLU A 108 4.99 -6.89 10.82
C GLU A 108 6.09 -5.84 11.07
N GLU A 109 6.72 -5.33 10.00
CA GLU A 109 7.87 -4.44 10.08
C GLU A 109 7.58 -3.04 9.54
N ASP A 110 6.40 -2.48 9.85
CA ASP A 110 5.99 -1.17 9.33
C ASP A 110 7.04 -0.07 9.53
N ALA A 111 7.56 0.07 10.73
CA ALA A 111 8.55 1.11 11.04
C ALA A 111 9.82 1.00 10.18
N LYS A 112 10.27 -0.22 9.93
CA LYS A 112 11.45 -0.50 9.12
C LYS A 112 11.20 -0.15 7.65
N VAL A 113 10.03 -0.51 7.13
CA VAL A 113 9.62 -0.19 5.77
C VAL A 113 9.48 1.32 5.58
N ILE A 114 8.82 2.01 6.51
CA ILE A 114 8.65 3.48 6.46
C ILE A 114 10.01 4.18 6.50
N PHE A 115 10.93 3.72 7.33
CA PHE A 115 12.29 4.26 7.37
C PHE A 115 12.99 4.12 6.00
N ALA A 116 12.87 2.97 5.35
CA ALA A 116 13.41 2.76 4.01
C ALA A 116 12.72 3.64 2.96
N MET A 117 11.39 3.81 3.06
CA MET A 117 10.62 4.68 2.16
C MET A 117 11.07 6.13 2.24
N LYS A 118 11.40 6.61 3.44
CA LYS A 118 11.90 8.00 3.63
C LYS A 118 13.24 8.24 2.95
N LYS A 119 14.08 7.24 2.85
CA LYS A 119 15.43 7.31 2.29
C LYS A 119 15.52 6.88 0.83
N GLY A 120 14.56 6.11 0.37
CA GLY A 120 14.57 5.49 -0.94
C GLY A 120 14.08 6.41 -2.05
N LEU A 121 14.34 6.00 -3.28
CA LEU A 121 13.91 6.70 -4.49
C LEU A 121 12.71 6.00 -5.16
N GLU A 122 12.70 4.67 -5.11
CA GLU A 122 11.70 3.84 -5.76
C GLU A 122 11.32 2.66 -4.89
N LEU A 123 10.05 2.33 -4.90
CA LEU A 123 9.49 1.14 -4.26
C LEU A 123 8.91 0.26 -5.36
N LYS A 124 9.26 -1.04 -5.34
CA LYS A 124 8.71 -2.04 -6.25
C LYS A 124 7.96 -3.09 -5.46
N VAL A 125 6.73 -3.38 -5.88
CA VAL A 125 5.91 -4.46 -5.34
C VAL A 125 5.94 -5.64 -6.29
N THR A 126 6.39 -6.80 -5.81
CA THR A 126 6.34 -8.06 -6.56
C THR A 126 5.34 -8.99 -5.89
N GLY A 127 4.32 -9.39 -6.62
CA GLY A 127 3.28 -10.29 -6.14
C GLY A 127 2.83 -11.26 -7.21
N GLU A 128 2.19 -12.33 -6.79
CA GLU A 128 1.61 -13.33 -7.70
C GLU A 128 0.10 -13.41 -7.46
N SER A 129 -0.68 -13.35 -8.53
CA SER A 129 -2.13 -13.49 -8.43
C SER A 129 -2.54 -14.93 -8.22
N SER A 130 -3.77 -15.15 -7.75
CA SER A 130 -4.36 -16.48 -7.60
C SER A 130 -4.42 -17.27 -8.92
N ARG A 131 -4.30 -16.59 -10.04
CA ARG A 131 -4.22 -17.18 -11.39
C ARG A 131 -2.80 -17.49 -11.85
N GLY A 132 -1.79 -17.19 -11.02
CA GLY A 132 -0.38 -17.45 -11.31
C GLY A 132 0.33 -16.35 -12.11
N THR A 133 -0.27 -15.18 -12.28
CA THR A 133 0.38 -14.04 -12.94
C THR A 133 1.23 -13.28 -11.91
N VAL A 134 2.52 -13.16 -12.19
CA VAL A 134 3.43 -12.33 -11.39
C VAL A 134 3.41 -10.90 -11.93
N THR A 135 3.28 -9.93 -11.04
CA THR A 135 3.37 -8.50 -11.40
C THR A 135 4.50 -7.83 -10.63
N ASN A 136 5.13 -6.88 -11.28
CA ASN A 136 6.09 -5.95 -10.68
C ASN A 136 5.57 -4.54 -10.91
N ASP A 137 5.18 -3.88 -9.84
CA ASP A 137 4.63 -2.54 -9.87
C ASP A 137 5.61 -1.57 -9.22
N LYS A 138 5.89 -0.46 -9.88
CA LYS A 138 6.82 0.55 -9.37
C LYS A 138 6.09 1.79 -8.92
N TYR A 139 6.58 2.33 -7.81
CA TYR A 139 6.07 3.55 -7.18
C TYR A 139 7.24 4.49 -6.93
N THR A 140 7.06 5.77 -7.20
CA THR A 140 8.05 6.76 -6.79
C THR A 140 7.97 7.00 -5.28
N LEU A 141 9.12 7.22 -4.65
CA LEU A 141 9.20 7.69 -3.26
C LEU A 141 9.50 9.20 -3.17
N ASN A 142 9.54 9.86 -4.33
CA ASN A 142 9.73 11.31 -4.37
C ASN A 142 8.54 12.01 -3.67
N GLY A 143 8.86 12.85 -2.70
CA GLY A 143 7.85 13.57 -1.91
C GLY A 143 7.23 12.77 -0.76
N PHE A 144 7.57 11.49 -0.60
CA PHE A 144 7.02 10.64 0.46
C PHE A 144 7.25 11.23 1.86
N THR A 145 8.48 11.62 2.19
CA THR A 145 8.82 12.11 3.54
C THR A 145 8.02 13.35 3.92
N ALA A 146 7.85 14.29 3.00
CA ALA A 146 7.08 15.51 3.26
C ALA A 146 5.60 15.21 3.57
N VAL A 147 4.99 14.30 2.81
CA VAL A 147 3.59 13.93 2.98
C VAL A 147 3.41 13.02 4.22
N TYR A 148 4.38 12.15 4.51
CA TYR A 148 4.40 11.39 5.76
C TYR A 148 4.44 12.30 6.99
N ASN A 149 5.28 13.34 6.98
CA ASN A 149 5.31 14.31 8.07
C ASN A 149 3.95 14.99 8.25
N LYS A 150 3.28 15.31 7.16
CA LYS A 150 1.92 15.85 7.19
C LYS A 150 0.94 14.87 7.85
N LEU A 151 1.03 13.58 7.53
CA LEU A 151 0.22 12.53 8.17
C LEU A 151 0.42 12.54 9.70
N ILE A 152 1.66 12.61 10.16
CA ILE A 152 1.98 12.62 11.60
C ILE A 152 1.48 13.90 12.28
N GLU A 153 1.63 15.06 11.65
CA GLU A 153 1.27 16.35 12.23
C GLU A 153 -0.24 16.59 12.26
N GLU A 154 -0.97 16.16 11.22
CA GLU A 154 -2.39 16.48 11.05
C GLU A 154 -3.35 15.37 11.47
N CYS A 155 -2.84 14.21 11.75
CA CYS A 155 -3.62 13.10 12.21
C CYS A 155 -3.33 12.78 13.68
#